data_12a762a07102a14a504f099a75fd6bdd
#
_entry.id   12a762a07102a14a504f099a75fd6bdd
#
_cell.length_a   1.000
_cell.length_b   1.000
_cell.length_c   1.000
_cell.angle_alpha   90.00
_cell.angle_beta   90.00
_cell.angle_gamma   90.00
#
_symmetry.space_group_name_H-M   'P 1'
#
loop_
_entity.id
_entity.type
_entity.pdbx_description
1 polymer ?
#
loop_
_entity_poly.entity_id
_entity_poly.type
_entity_poly.pdbx_seq_one_letter_code
_entity_poly.pdbx_strand_id
1 'polypeptide(L)'
;AIRKAITIATGLHCEAILLYAVRLGSGPKLEYGSQETWDRFSAALREVIPMAAQAKVRLNPENVWNKFLLSPLEMRAFVDQFHSPWLQTHFDVGNVMQYGYPEDWILTLGSRIQRVHFKDYKLSNRGVAGQFVDLLQGDVNWKGVMDALVKVRYNGFLSPEIDHDPAQPDQLKVVSASLDKILSMS
;
A
#
# COMPACT_ATOMS: atom_id res chain seq x y z
N ALA A 1 -0.91 -0.72 20.02
CA ALA A 1 -0.05 -1.26 18.93
C ALA A 1 0.76 -0.14 18.28
N ILE A 2 0.15 0.90 17.66
CA ILE A 2 0.84 1.92 16.84
C ILE A 2 1.91 2.69 17.65
N ARG A 3 1.63 3.11 18.89
CA ARG A 3 2.62 3.80 19.76
C ARG A 3 3.91 2.98 19.92
N LYS A 4 3.78 1.65 20.16
CA LYS A 4 4.92 0.75 20.26
C LYS A 4 5.70 0.64 18.94
N ALA A 5 4.98 0.59 17.79
CA ALA A 5 5.60 0.57 16.48
C ALA A 5 6.41 1.85 16.19
N ILE A 6 5.90 3.03 16.56
CA ILE A 6 6.64 4.29 16.45
C ILE A 6 7.93 4.24 17.28
N THR A 7 7.86 3.77 18.53
CA THR A 7 9.06 3.65 19.39
C THR A 7 10.09 2.71 18.78
N ILE A 8 9.67 1.55 18.25
CA ILE A 8 10.56 0.60 17.59
C ILE A 8 11.18 1.21 16.34
N ALA A 9 10.38 1.85 15.49
CA ALA A 9 10.86 2.51 14.27
C ALA A 9 11.90 3.58 14.58
N THR A 10 11.68 4.37 15.63
CA THR A 10 12.66 5.37 16.11
C THR A 10 13.98 4.72 16.52
N GLY A 11 13.92 3.63 17.29
CA GLY A 11 15.13 2.89 17.70
C GLY A 11 15.89 2.24 16.55
N LEU A 12 15.18 1.89 15.47
CA LEU A 12 15.75 1.31 14.24
C LEU A 12 16.11 2.37 13.18
N HIS A 13 15.93 3.65 13.48
CA HIS A 13 16.11 4.75 12.54
C HIS A 13 15.25 4.63 11.26
N CYS A 14 14.06 4.02 11.37
CA CYS A 14 13.12 3.92 10.27
C CYS A 14 12.28 5.19 10.18
N GLU A 15 12.13 5.74 8.97
CA GLU A 15 11.38 6.96 8.71
C GLU A 15 9.87 6.77 8.55
N ALA A 16 9.42 5.52 8.46
CA ALA A 16 8.02 5.19 8.20
C ALA A 16 7.65 3.83 8.78
N ILE A 17 6.38 3.67 9.11
CA ILE A 17 5.76 2.38 9.44
C ILE A 17 4.54 2.16 8.56
N LEU A 18 4.38 0.93 8.09
CA LEU A 18 3.19 0.48 7.41
C LEU A 18 2.07 0.22 8.43
N LEU A 19 0.86 0.66 8.12
CA LEU A 19 -0.32 0.42 8.93
C LEU A 19 -1.37 -0.33 8.11
N TYR A 20 -1.80 -1.46 8.62
CA TYR A 20 -3.05 -2.05 8.14
C TYR A 20 -4.22 -1.31 8.79
N ALA A 21 -5.09 -0.73 7.93
CA ALA A 21 -6.37 -0.22 8.40
C ALA A 21 -7.21 -1.35 9.00
N VAL A 22 -8.12 -0.99 9.89
CA VAL A 22 -9.00 -1.95 10.57
C VAL A 22 -9.78 -2.76 9.54
N ARG A 23 -9.93 -4.07 9.78
CA ARG A 23 -10.77 -4.94 8.98
C ARG A 23 -12.24 -4.71 9.35
N LEU A 24 -13.14 -4.57 8.36
CA LEU A 24 -14.58 -4.41 8.60
C LEU A 24 -15.23 -5.68 9.17
N GLY A 25 -14.61 -6.84 8.97
CA GLY A 25 -15.16 -8.10 9.43
C GLY A 25 -14.31 -9.29 9.01
N SER A 26 -14.77 -10.49 9.34
CA SER A 26 -14.08 -11.73 9.04
C SER A 26 -14.95 -12.65 8.16
N GLY A 27 -14.43 -13.09 7.02
CA GLY A 27 -15.17 -13.87 6.05
C GLY A 27 -16.45 -13.17 5.60
N PRO A 28 -17.63 -13.83 5.67
CA PRO A 28 -18.91 -13.21 5.30
C PRO A 28 -19.51 -12.32 6.40
N LYS A 29 -18.93 -12.33 7.62
CA LYS A 29 -19.49 -11.62 8.78
C LYS A 29 -18.94 -10.20 8.87
N LEU A 30 -19.87 -9.24 8.85
CA LEU A 30 -19.58 -7.85 9.19
C LEU A 30 -19.44 -7.71 10.72
N GLU A 31 -18.37 -7.07 11.18
CA GLU A 31 -18.13 -6.77 12.60
C GLU A 31 -18.33 -5.28 12.88
N TYR A 32 -17.89 -4.43 11.97
CA TYR A 32 -18.00 -2.97 12.07
C TYR A 32 -18.50 -2.39 10.77
N GLY A 33 -19.39 -1.40 10.83
CA GLY A 33 -19.80 -0.62 9.66
C GLY A 33 -18.65 0.26 9.12
N SER A 34 -18.73 0.65 7.85
CA SER A 34 -17.71 1.49 7.22
C SER A 34 -17.53 2.82 7.97
N GLN A 35 -18.63 3.49 8.34
CA GLN A 35 -18.56 4.75 9.09
C GLN A 35 -17.93 4.55 10.47
N GLU A 36 -18.32 3.51 11.21
CA GLU A 36 -17.75 3.21 12.52
C GLU A 36 -16.23 2.92 12.41
N THR A 37 -15.82 2.19 11.38
CA THR A 37 -14.41 1.90 11.12
C THR A 37 -13.64 3.17 10.79
N TRP A 38 -14.20 4.04 9.96
CA TRP A 38 -13.62 5.34 9.64
C TRP A 38 -13.41 6.19 10.88
N ASP A 39 -14.44 6.31 11.73
CA ASP A 39 -14.40 7.13 12.94
C ASP A 39 -13.41 6.60 13.96
N ARG A 40 -13.41 5.29 14.21
CA ARG A 40 -12.48 4.64 15.15
C ARG A 40 -11.03 4.75 14.70
N PHE A 41 -10.76 4.49 13.41
CA PHE A 41 -9.41 4.57 12.89
C PHE A 41 -8.92 6.02 12.85
N SER A 42 -9.79 6.96 12.47
CA SER A 42 -9.48 8.39 12.52
C SER A 42 -9.17 8.86 13.94
N ALA A 43 -9.96 8.47 14.95
CA ALA A 43 -9.70 8.83 16.33
C ALA A 43 -8.34 8.28 16.80
N ALA A 44 -8.05 7.01 16.53
CA ALA A 44 -6.78 6.40 16.89
C ALA A 44 -5.57 7.09 16.23
N LEU A 45 -5.69 7.48 14.95
CA LEU A 45 -4.63 8.21 14.25
C LEU A 45 -4.42 9.62 14.81
N ARG A 46 -5.50 10.36 15.12
CA ARG A 46 -5.39 11.69 15.74
C ARG A 46 -4.59 11.66 17.04
N GLU A 47 -4.72 10.59 17.84
CA GLU A 47 -3.96 10.42 19.09
C GLU A 47 -2.47 10.16 18.87
N VAL A 48 -2.08 9.53 17.77
CA VAL A 48 -0.69 9.07 17.56
C VAL A 48 0.10 9.93 16.57
N ILE A 49 -0.55 10.72 15.72
CA ILE A 49 0.11 11.63 14.77
C ILE A 49 1.08 12.61 15.46
N PRO A 50 0.75 13.24 16.61
CA PRO A 50 1.70 14.09 17.30
C PRO A 50 2.98 13.37 17.75
N MET A 51 2.85 12.14 18.22
CA MET A 51 3.99 11.29 18.59
C MET A 51 4.83 10.93 17.36
N ALA A 52 4.16 10.56 16.26
CA ALA A 52 4.82 10.26 14.99
C ALA A 52 5.60 11.49 14.45
N ALA A 53 5.01 12.68 14.55
CA ALA A 53 5.65 13.95 14.20
C ALA A 53 6.91 14.21 15.03
N GLN A 54 6.81 14.04 16.35
CA GLN A 54 7.96 14.21 17.25
C GLN A 54 9.08 13.21 16.96
N ALA A 55 8.70 11.96 16.65
CA ALA A 55 9.63 10.89 16.31
C ALA A 55 10.17 10.99 14.88
N LYS A 56 9.61 11.85 14.02
CA LYS A 56 9.88 11.95 12.58
C LYS A 56 9.62 10.63 11.84
N VAL A 57 8.60 9.89 12.26
CA VAL A 57 8.19 8.61 11.66
C VAL A 57 6.83 8.79 10.99
N ARG A 58 6.74 8.53 9.69
CA ARG A 58 5.48 8.60 8.94
C ARG A 58 4.62 7.38 9.19
N LEU A 59 3.33 7.60 9.29
CA LEU A 59 2.30 6.57 9.42
C LEU A 59 1.68 6.34 8.04
N ASN A 60 1.80 5.14 7.50
CA ASN A 60 1.39 4.85 6.12
C ASN A 60 0.32 3.75 6.09
N PRO A 61 -0.98 4.08 6.13
CA PRO A 61 -2.03 3.11 5.82
C PRO A 61 -1.85 2.57 4.40
N GLU A 62 -2.02 1.25 4.28
CA GLU A 62 -1.92 0.52 3.02
C GLU A 62 -3.31 0.16 2.48
N ASN A 63 -3.43 0.15 1.16
CA ASN A 63 -4.58 -0.39 0.45
C ASN A 63 -4.50 -1.92 0.42
N VAL A 64 -5.27 -2.56 1.27
CA VAL A 64 -5.30 -4.03 1.43
C VAL A 64 -6.73 -4.59 1.30
N TRP A 65 -6.85 -5.91 1.17
CA TRP A 65 -8.15 -6.59 1.03
C TRP A 65 -8.91 -6.71 2.36
N ASN A 66 -9.19 -5.58 2.99
CA ASN A 66 -9.89 -5.49 4.27
C ASN A 66 -11.32 -4.93 4.15
N LYS A 67 -11.79 -4.69 2.93
CA LYS A 67 -13.10 -4.09 2.60
C LYS A 67 -13.27 -2.64 3.09
N PHE A 68 -12.17 -1.92 3.28
CA PHE A 68 -12.14 -0.53 3.71
C PHE A 68 -11.16 0.27 2.86
N LEU A 69 -11.51 1.52 2.52
CA LEU A 69 -10.75 2.40 1.64
C LEU A 69 -10.50 1.74 0.26
N LEU A 70 -11.59 1.30 -0.37
CA LEU A 70 -11.57 0.51 -1.61
C LEU A 70 -11.43 1.34 -2.89
N SER A 71 -11.37 2.66 -2.79
CA SER A 71 -11.15 3.53 -3.94
C SER A 71 -10.05 4.56 -3.65
N PRO A 72 -9.37 5.09 -4.69
CA PRO A 72 -8.35 6.09 -4.50
C PRO A 72 -8.93 7.39 -3.93
N LEU A 73 -10.21 7.68 -4.22
CA LEU A 73 -10.90 8.86 -3.68
C LEU A 73 -11.14 8.74 -2.18
N GLU A 74 -11.55 7.56 -1.69
CA GLU A 74 -11.71 7.30 -0.26
C GLU A 74 -10.37 7.37 0.47
N MET A 75 -9.33 6.73 -0.06
CA MET A 75 -7.98 6.77 0.51
C MET A 75 -7.45 8.20 0.59
N ARG A 76 -7.62 8.98 -0.49
CA ARG A 76 -7.23 10.39 -0.53
C ARG A 76 -7.99 11.19 0.52
N ALA A 77 -9.32 11.08 0.57
CA ALA A 77 -10.14 11.80 1.56
C ALA A 77 -9.78 11.41 2.98
N PHE A 78 -9.51 10.11 3.23
CA PHE A 78 -9.09 9.61 4.53
C PHE A 78 -7.77 10.22 4.99
N VAL A 79 -6.77 10.32 4.12
CA VAL A 79 -5.47 10.90 4.48
C VAL A 79 -5.58 12.41 4.64
N ASP A 80 -6.27 13.09 3.73
CA ASP A 80 -6.35 14.55 3.70
C ASP A 80 -7.04 15.17 4.91
N GLN A 81 -7.99 14.46 5.54
CA GLN A 81 -8.72 14.97 6.71
C GLN A 81 -7.81 15.28 7.92
N PHE A 82 -6.59 14.75 7.95
CA PHE A 82 -5.66 14.96 9.06
C PHE A 82 -4.77 16.20 8.88
N HIS A 83 -4.67 16.73 7.68
CA HIS A 83 -3.82 17.87 7.36
C HIS A 83 -2.40 17.75 7.94
N SER A 84 -1.81 16.54 7.86
CA SER A 84 -0.53 16.22 8.48
C SER A 84 0.43 15.53 7.51
N PRO A 85 1.68 16.01 7.37
CA PRO A 85 2.69 15.34 6.55
C PRO A 85 3.19 14.02 7.18
N TRP A 86 2.76 13.71 8.40
CA TRP A 86 3.14 12.50 9.12
C TRP A 86 2.15 11.34 8.92
N LEU A 87 1.07 11.58 8.17
CA LEU A 87 0.18 10.54 7.66
C LEU A 87 0.18 10.61 6.13
N GLN A 88 0.67 9.55 5.49
CA GLN A 88 0.73 9.39 4.04
C GLN A 88 0.21 8.00 3.69
N THR A 89 0.47 7.48 2.50
CA THR A 89 0.04 6.14 2.10
C THR A 89 1.21 5.23 1.79
N HIS A 90 1.05 3.96 2.11
CA HIS A 90 1.80 2.87 1.51
C HIS A 90 0.94 2.29 0.39
N PHE A 91 1.34 2.48 -0.86
CA PHE A 91 0.54 2.04 -2.00
C PHE A 91 1.02 0.68 -2.49
N ASP A 92 0.13 -0.31 -2.50
CA ASP A 92 0.38 -1.61 -3.11
C ASP A 92 -0.28 -1.69 -4.49
N VAL A 93 0.54 -1.97 -5.51
CA VAL A 93 0.13 -2.04 -6.91
C VAL A 93 -0.78 -3.24 -7.18
N GLY A 94 -0.41 -4.42 -6.67
CA GLY A 94 -1.14 -5.66 -6.93
C GLY A 94 -2.48 -5.74 -6.21
N ASN A 95 -2.56 -5.17 -5.00
CA ASN A 95 -3.79 -5.20 -4.21
C ASN A 95 -4.98 -4.51 -4.88
N VAL A 96 -4.75 -3.53 -5.75
CA VAL A 96 -5.86 -2.83 -6.44
C VAL A 96 -6.35 -3.54 -7.70
N MET A 97 -5.57 -4.47 -8.25
CA MET A 97 -5.89 -5.13 -9.53
C MET A 97 -7.25 -5.84 -9.54
N GLN A 98 -7.74 -6.26 -8.37
CA GLN A 98 -9.06 -6.90 -8.24
C GLN A 98 -10.23 -5.94 -8.46
N TYR A 99 -10.05 -4.63 -8.24
CA TYR A 99 -11.16 -3.66 -8.19
C TYR A 99 -10.82 -2.27 -8.74
N GLY A 100 -9.66 -2.09 -9.33
CA GLY A 100 -9.22 -0.80 -9.87
C GLY A 100 -8.02 -0.90 -10.78
N TYR A 101 -7.48 0.24 -11.13
CA TYR A 101 -6.30 0.40 -11.97
C TYR A 101 -5.18 1.09 -11.18
N PRO A 102 -4.00 0.47 -11.02
CA PRO A 102 -2.90 1.05 -10.25
C PRO A 102 -2.51 2.46 -10.70
N GLU A 103 -2.52 2.73 -12.00
CA GLU A 103 -2.18 4.03 -12.57
C GLU A 103 -3.14 5.13 -12.11
N ASP A 104 -4.44 4.84 -12.04
CA ASP A 104 -5.45 5.79 -11.56
C ASP A 104 -5.26 6.09 -10.07
N TRP A 105 -4.97 5.05 -9.28
CA TRP A 105 -4.65 5.23 -7.87
C TRP A 105 -3.43 6.11 -7.66
N ILE A 106 -2.33 5.86 -8.39
CA ILE A 106 -1.11 6.64 -8.30
C ILE A 106 -1.38 8.11 -8.64
N LEU A 107 -2.08 8.36 -9.76
CA LEU A 107 -2.40 9.73 -10.19
C LEU A 107 -3.32 10.46 -9.20
N THR A 108 -4.29 9.75 -8.60
CA THR A 108 -5.23 10.31 -7.64
C THR A 108 -4.60 10.59 -6.29
N LEU A 109 -3.72 9.70 -5.80
CA LEU A 109 -3.02 9.87 -4.52
C LEU A 109 -1.88 10.88 -4.61
N GLY A 110 -1.15 10.90 -5.71
CA GLY A 110 -0.09 11.87 -5.97
C GLY A 110 0.97 11.89 -4.85
N SER A 111 1.29 13.07 -4.34
CA SER A 111 2.30 13.28 -3.28
C SER A 111 1.98 12.63 -1.93
N ARG A 112 0.80 12.02 -1.77
CA ARG A 112 0.42 11.27 -0.57
C ARG A 112 1.09 9.91 -0.50
N ILE A 113 1.63 9.42 -1.62
CA ILE A 113 2.34 8.14 -1.67
C ILE A 113 3.75 8.33 -1.09
N GLN A 114 4.03 7.62 0.00
CA GLN A 114 5.33 7.68 0.68
C GLN A 114 6.17 6.43 0.41
N ARG A 115 5.52 5.28 0.22
CA ARG A 115 6.15 3.99 -0.11
C ARG A 115 5.26 3.25 -1.10
N VAL A 116 5.87 2.40 -1.92
CA VAL A 116 5.14 1.56 -2.88
C VAL A 116 5.59 0.11 -2.74
N HIS A 117 4.62 -0.79 -2.62
CA HIS A 117 4.82 -2.21 -2.84
C HIS A 117 4.59 -2.57 -4.31
N PHE A 118 5.57 -3.23 -4.90
CA PHE A 118 5.46 -3.86 -6.20
C PHE A 118 5.05 -5.31 -6.00
N LYS A 119 3.82 -5.59 -6.31
CA LYS A 119 3.17 -6.89 -6.25
C LYS A 119 2.44 -7.12 -7.56
N ASP A 120 2.54 -8.30 -8.12
CA ASP A 120 1.87 -8.60 -9.37
C ASP A 120 0.65 -9.51 -9.14
N TYR A 121 -0.32 -9.39 -10.02
CA TYR A 121 -1.59 -10.08 -9.89
C TYR A 121 -2.10 -10.54 -11.25
N LYS A 122 -2.43 -11.84 -11.34
CA LYS A 122 -3.04 -12.44 -12.51
C LYS A 122 -4.56 -12.41 -12.38
N LEU A 123 -5.21 -11.68 -13.27
CA LEU A 123 -6.68 -11.62 -13.32
C LEU A 123 -7.28 -12.96 -13.75
N SER A 124 -8.46 -13.28 -13.24
CA SER A 124 -9.20 -14.46 -13.69
C SER A 124 -10.21 -14.09 -14.76
N ASN A 125 -10.29 -14.89 -15.83
CA ASN A 125 -11.20 -14.67 -16.96
C ASN A 125 -12.67 -15.03 -16.68
N ARG A 126 -13.03 -15.46 -15.47
CA ARG A 126 -14.37 -16.02 -15.17
C ARG A 126 -15.09 -15.37 -13.98
N GLY A 127 -14.72 -14.16 -13.58
CA GLY A 127 -15.33 -13.52 -12.41
C GLY A 127 -14.98 -14.17 -11.07
N VAL A 128 -14.06 -15.13 -11.06
CA VAL A 128 -13.43 -15.69 -9.86
C VAL A 128 -12.27 -14.78 -9.47
N ALA A 129 -11.92 -14.72 -8.19
CA ALA A 129 -10.72 -14.01 -7.75
C ALA A 129 -9.50 -14.53 -8.51
N GLY A 130 -8.64 -13.61 -8.99
CA GLY A 130 -7.34 -13.95 -9.54
C GLY A 130 -6.37 -14.39 -8.44
N GLN A 131 -5.08 -14.35 -8.74
CA GLN A 131 -4.05 -14.75 -7.79
C GLN A 131 -2.83 -13.84 -7.85
N PHE A 132 -2.14 -13.68 -6.74
CA PHE A 132 -0.82 -13.06 -6.71
C PHE A 132 0.19 -13.99 -7.39
N VAL A 133 1.11 -13.39 -8.11
CA VAL A 133 2.16 -14.09 -8.89
C VAL A 133 3.46 -13.32 -8.77
N ASP A 134 4.56 -13.94 -9.20
CA ASP A 134 5.85 -13.26 -9.28
C ASP A 134 5.78 -12.05 -10.24
N LEU A 135 6.63 -11.06 -10.00
CA LEU A 135 6.69 -9.84 -10.82
C LEU A 135 6.87 -10.17 -12.31
N LEU A 136 6.13 -9.49 -13.17
CA LEU A 136 6.07 -9.68 -14.62
C LEU A 136 5.37 -10.98 -15.07
N GLN A 137 4.73 -11.72 -14.18
CA GLN A 137 3.93 -12.91 -14.51
C GLN A 137 2.42 -12.62 -14.49
N GLY A 138 2.03 -11.46 -13.96
CA GLY A 138 0.64 -11.03 -13.84
C GLY A 138 0.17 -10.16 -14.99
N ASP A 139 -0.87 -9.41 -14.70
CA ASP A 139 -1.54 -8.52 -15.65
C ASP A 139 -1.39 -7.04 -15.26
N VAL A 140 -0.48 -6.71 -14.31
CA VAL A 140 -0.17 -5.31 -13.98
C VAL A 140 0.46 -4.63 -15.20
N ASN A 141 -0.09 -3.48 -15.57
CA ASN A 141 0.48 -2.63 -16.60
C ASN A 141 1.69 -1.86 -16.04
N TRP A 142 2.84 -2.55 -15.93
CA TRP A 142 4.04 -1.98 -15.30
C TRP A 142 4.52 -0.69 -15.98
N LYS A 143 4.43 -0.61 -17.33
CA LYS A 143 4.75 0.65 -18.04
C LYS A 143 3.86 1.79 -17.59
N GLY A 144 2.55 1.56 -17.51
CA GLY A 144 1.60 2.57 -17.03
C GLY A 144 1.83 2.96 -15.56
N VAL A 145 2.15 1.98 -14.70
CA VAL A 145 2.53 2.23 -13.30
C VAL A 145 3.75 3.13 -13.21
N MET A 146 4.82 2.82 -13.96
CA MET A 146 6.05 3.63 -13.96
C MET A 146 5.80 5.04 -14.51
N ASP A 147 5.06 5.17 -15.61
CA ASP A 147 4.70 6.48 -16.16
C ASP A 147 3.89 7.33 -15.17
N ALA A 148 2.95 6.69 -14.44
CA ALA A 148 2.17 7.37 -13.42
C ALA A 148 3.04 7.84 -12.24
N LEU A 149 3.97 7.00 -11.76
CA LEU A 149 4.93 7.35 -10.70
C LEU A 149 5.83 8.54 -11.12
N VAL A 150 6.35 8.51 -12.35
CA VAL A 150 7.12 9.64 -12.91
C VAL A 150 6.27 10.91 -12.97
N LYS A 151 5.01 10.81 -13.44
CA LYS A 151 4.11 11.94 -13.56
C LYS A 151 3.79 12.60 -12.23
N VAL A 152 3.66 11.82 -11.14
CA VAL A 152 3.47 12.37 -9.79
C VAL A 152 4.79 12.73 -9.09
N ARG A 153 5.93 12.57 -9.79
CA ARG A 153 7.28 12.87 -9.27
C ARG A 153 7.61 12.05 -8.03
N TYR A 154 7.18 10.79 -8.01
CA TYR A 154 7.52 9.90 -6.93
C TYR A 154 9.03 9.58 -6.95
N ASN A 155 9.68 9.70 -5.81
CA ASN A 155 11.11 9.43 -5.64
C ASN A 155 11.40 8.61 -4.38
N GLY A 156 10.39 7.90 -3.86
CA GLY A 156 10.50 7.03 -2.69
C GLY A 156 11.00 5.63 -3.04
N PHE A 157 10.94 4.75 -2.05
CA PHE A 157 11.32 3.35 -2.23
C PHE A 157 10.23 2.55 -2.93
N LEU A 158 10.66 1.67 -3.82
CA LEU A 158 9.86 0.65 -4.50
C LEU A 158 10.29 -0.71 -3.94
N SER A 159 9.43 -1.38 -3.22
CA SER A 159 9.75 -2.64 -2.54
C SER A 159 8.93 -3.78 -3.15
N PRO A 160 9.56 -4.83 -3.72
CA PRO A 160 8.81 -6.01 -4.13
C PRO A 160 8.19 -6.68 -2.89
N GLU A 161 6.92 -7.03 -2.99
CA GLU A 161 6.22 -7.89 -2.03
C GLU A 161 5.82 -9.18 -2.72
N ILE A 162 6.48 -10.26 -2.34
CA ILE A 162 6.30 -11.59 -2.94
C ILE A 162 6.14 -12.62 -1.83
N ASP A 163 5.37 -13.67 -2.11
CA ASP A 163 5.31 -14.82 -1.22
C ASP A 163 6.61 -15.63 -1.35
N HIS A 164 7.20 -15.98 -0.21
CA HIS A 164 8.40 -16.81 -0.21
C HIS A 164 8.06 -18.25 -0.59
N ASP A 165 8.69 -18.75 -1.67
CA ASP A 165 8.61 -20.14 -2.07
C ASP A 165 9.91 -20.89 -1.70
N PRO A 166 9.90 -21.75 -0.67
CA PRO A 166 11.10 -22.51 -0.28
C PRO A 166 11.64 -23.44 -1.39
N ALA A 167 10.84 -23.76 -2.41
CA ALA A 167 11.27 -24.57 -3.55
C ALA A 167 12.07 -23.75 -4.57
N GLN A 168 12.13 -22.43 -4.43
CA GLN A 168 12.85 -21.51 -5.31
C GLN A 168 14.02 -20.83 -4.61
N PRO A 169 15.17 -21.49 -4.47
CA PRO A 169 16.32 -20.93 -3.72
C PRO A 169 16.88 -19.63 -4.34
N ASP A 170 16.67 -19.42 -5.64
CA ASP A 170 17.10 -18.22 -6.35
C ASP A 170 16.01 -17.15 -6.52
N GLN A 171 14.85 -17.30 -5.85
CA GLN A 171 13.70 -16.40 -6.00
C GLN A 171 14.08 -14.91 -5.85
N LEU A 172 14.92 -14.55 -4.88
CA LEU A 172 15.36 -13.16 -4.71
C LEU A 172 16.14 -12.60 -5.90
N LYS A 173 16.93 -13.43 -6.58
CA LYS A 173 17.64 -13.03 -7.82
C LYS A 173 16.67 -12.78 -8.97
N VAL A 174 15.66 -13.65 -9.10
CA VAL A 174 14.60 -13.51 -10.12
C VAL A 174 13.80 -12.24 -9.88
N VAL A 175 13.43 -11.98 -8.63
CA VAL A 175 12.69 -10.77 -8.23
C VAL A 175 13.51 -9.52 -8.49
N SER A 176 14.81 -9.51 -8.14
CA SER A 176 15.71 -8.39 -8.42
C SER A 176 15.80 -8.11 -9.93
N ALA A 177 15.99 -9.14 -10.74
CA ALA A 177 16.04 -8.99 -12.20
C ALA A 177 14.71 -8.50 -12.80
N SER A 178 13.58 -8.93 -12.24
CA SER A 178 12.25 -8.45 -12.66
C SER A 178 12.05 -6.99 -12.27
N LEU A 179 12.49 -6.60 -11.09
CA LEU A 179 12.45 -5.20 -10.64
C LEU A 179 13.29 -4.30 -11.56
N ASP A 180 14.52 -4.72 -11.92
CA ASP A 180 15.37 -3.96 -12.84
C ASP A 180 14.69 -3.74 -14.20
N LYS A 181 14.00 -4.77 -14.72
CA LYS A 181 13.21 -4.64 -15.95
C LYS A 181 12.08 -3.64 -15.82
N ILE A 182 11.33 -3.68 -14.71
CA ILE A 182 10.24 -2.73 -14.45
C ILE A 182 10.79 -1.30 -14.37
N LEU A 183 11.86 -1.09 -13.61
CA LEU A 183 12.50 0.22 -13.46
C LEU A 183 13.00 0.79 -14.81
N SER A 184 13.39 -0.07 -15.74
CA SER A 184 13.81 0.35 -17.07
C SER A 184 12.66 0.77 -18.01
N MET A 185 11.39 0.62 -17.57
CA MET A 185 10.21 1.03 -18.37
C MET A 185 9.84 2.51 -18.18
N SER A 186 10.49 3.23 -17.26
CA SER A 186 10.25 4.65 -16.99
C SER A 186 10.87 5.57 -18.03
#